data_8ec2f98198384e6d20884ee5cbed591d
#
_entry.id   8ec2f98198384e6d20884ee5cbed591d
#
_cell.length_a   1.000
_cell.length_b   1.000
_cell.length_c   1.000
_cell.angle_alpha   90.00
_cell.angle_beta   90.00
_cell.angle_gamma   90.00
#
_symmetry.space_group_name_H-M   'P 1'
#
loop_
_entity.id
_entity.type
_entity.pdbx_description
1 polymer ?
#
loop_
_entity_poly.entity_id
_entity_poly.type
_entity_poly.pdbx_seq_one_letter_code
_entity_poly.pdbx_strand_id
1 'polypeptide(L)'
;MKTLSTLFIVIILLFSGCLGIFEEDFDDDDDGFLDTIDAFPNDSNEWLDTDGDGIGNNADKDDDDDGFEDALESSCLSDPLNISSIPLDMDQDDICDVLDDDIDGDGLPNDWEINRSLDPLDNSDTLSCHGYSVYCLRSYDDFTFPESHNAYSALEDGVFMGVNHLTGLQAQWDGGIRAFMVDTHHVSSEDTSPEDVRFCHGSPNAFPHPCSYSEIDAFGWLSLLNSLMNSSKDTCLTLCGEVVTLLIENYVPAEHLEYLFNKTGMSDRIYIHNFGEDWPDIGDLILNGQDLVVFWEQTGDDKYPWLHDFGEFGWTTNYGESEPDEMKCTVFRGNGSQPVWHLNNWLSSIYGVADPIRSNEVNDYYFLLNRTIECWEMMDNRPTFVAVDYWENGEITNVTITINKMEHWSSDIPPHP
;
A
#
# COMPACT_ATOMS: atom_id res chain seq x y z
N MET A 1 27.18 -97.24 -57.43
CA MET A 1 26.75 -95.93 -57.77
C MET A 1 26.36 -95.26 -56.51
N LYS A 2 27.15 -94.35 -56.18
CA LYS A 2 27.28 -93.54 -54.92
C LYS A 2 26.22 -92.43 -54.88
N THR A 3 25.90 -91.96 -53.66
CA THR A 3 25.23 -90.74 -53.31
C THR A 3 23.71 -90.80 -53.02
N LEU A 4 23.34 -91.36 -51.84
CA LEU A 4 22.09 -91.00 -51.21
C LEU A 4 22.09 -91.38 -49.70
N SER A 5 23.16 -91.16 -49.00
CA SER A 5 23.21 -91.51 -47.55
C SER A 5 23.78 -90.43 -46.64
N THR A 6 23.94 -89.18 -47.13
CA THR A 6 24.56 -88.10 -46.34
C THR A 6 23.65 -86.90 -46.13
N LEU A 7 22.37 -86.94 -46.54
CA LEU A 7 21.45 -85.80 -46.45
C LEU A 7 20.38 -85.95 -45.33
N PHE A 8 20.33 -87.10 -44.65
CA PHE A 8 19.30 -87.41 -43.63
C PHE A 8 19.76 -87.17 -42.21
N ILE A 9 21.07 -86.92 -41.96
CA ILE A 9 21.62 -86.72 -40.59
C ILE A 9 21.75 -85.21 -40.25
N VAL A 10 21.70 -84.31 -41.20
CA VAL A 10 21.86 -82.87 -40.95
C VAL A 10 20.52 -82.16 -40.61
N ILE A 11 19.37 -82.79 -40.95
CA ILE A 11 18.05 -82.22 -40.72
C ILE A 11 17.53 -82.50 -39.30
N ILE A 12 18.05 -83.49 -38.58
CA ILE A 12 17.60 -83.81 -37.21
C ILE A 12 18.34 -82.99 -36.12
N LEU A 13 19.43 -82.30 -36.44
CA LEU A 13 20.15 -81.44 -35.47
C LEU A 13 19.75 -79.96 -35.53
N LEU A 14 18.81 -79.57 -36.38
CA LEU A 14 18.32 -78.15 -36.45
C LEU A 14 16.95 -77.95 -35.81
N PHE A 15 16.35 -78.94 -35.18
CA PHE A 15 15.06 -78.86 -34.50
C PHE A 15 15.17 -79.06 -32.94
N SER A 16 16.33 -79.06 -32.36
CA SER A 16 16.49 -79.23 -30.92
C SER A 16 17.01 -77.99 -30.20
N GLY A 17 16.63 -76.79 -30.70
CA GLY A 17 17.06 -75.58 -30.03
C GLY A 17 16.09 -74.44 -30.31
N CYS A 18 15.00 -74.41 -29.59
CA CYS A 18 14.23 -73.33 -29.04
C CYS A 18 12.82 -73.79 -28.68
N LEU A 19 12.72 -74.65 -27.67
CA LEU A 19 11.58 -74.53 -26.76
C LEU A 19 11.94 -73.35 -25.85
N GLY A 20 11.71 -72.14 -26.28
CA GLY A 20 11.46 -71.03 -25.34
C GLY A 20 10.24 -71.46 -24.55
N ILE A 21 10.41 -71.66 -23.28
CA ILE A 21 9.30 -71.69 -22.39
C ILE A 21 8.69 -70.28 -22.53
N PHE A 22 7.55 -70.23 -23.26
CA PHE A 22 6.66 -69.07 -23.10
C PHE A 22 6.14 -69.25 -21.68
N GLU A 23 6.70 -68.56 -20.73
CA GLU A 23 5.97 -68.25 -19.48
C GLU A 23 4.72 -67.51 -19.95
N GLU A 24 3.54 -68.14 -19.79
CA GLU A 24 2.28 -67.42 -19.93
C GLU A 24 2.32 -66.40 -18.77
N ASP A 25 2.42 -65.16 -19.12
CA ASP A 25 2.29 -64.05 -18.19
C ASP A 25 0.80 -63.92 -17.89
N PHE A 26 0.42 -64.05 -16.65
CA PHE A 26 -0.97 -64.03 -16.18
C PHE A 26 -1.34 -62.61 -15.72
N ASP A 27 -2.61 -62.32 -15.71
CA ASP A 27 -3.27 -61.16 -15.14
C ASP A 27 -4.30 -61.79 -14.18
N ASP A 28 -3.89 -61.97 -12.90
CA ASP A 28 -4.63 -62.75 -11.93
C ASP A 28 -5.89 -62.08 -11.41
N ASP A 29 -6.02 -60.73 -11.53
CA ASP A 29 -7.16 -59.96 -11.08
C ASP A 29 -7.95 -59.27 -12.20
N ASP A 30 -7.54 -59.47 -13.47
CA ASP A 30 -8.21 -59.01 -14.67
C ASP A 30 -8.27 -57.48 -14.81
N ASP A 31 -7.28 -56.71 -14.30
CA ASP A 31 -7.22 -55.23 -14.36
C ASP A 31 -6.57 -54.70 -15.65
N GLY A 32 -5.88 -55.59 -16.39
CA GLY A 32 -5.23 -55.28 -17.66
C GLY A 32 -3.71 -55.14 -17.58
N PHE A 33 -3.13 -55.28 -16.41
CA PHE A 33 -1.68 -55.35 -16.17
C PHE A 33 -1.28 -56.79 -15.86
N LEU A 34 -0.16 -57.25 -16.44
CA LEU A 34 0.32 -58.59 -16.22
C LEU A 34 1.04 -58.69 -14.87
N ASP A 35 0.91 -59.80 -14.14
CA ASP A 35 1.51 -60.02 -12.82
C ASP A 35 2.99 -59.66 -12.71
N THR A 36 3.73 -59.78 -13.83
CA THR A 36 5.17 -59.48 -13.87
C THR A 36 5.49 -57.98 -13.86
N ILE A 37 4.52 -57.12 -14.14
CA ILE A 37 4.65 -55.65 -14.19
C ILE A 37 3.67 -54.96 -13.23
N ASP A 38 2.82 -55.75 -12.59
CA ASP A 38 1.84 -55.31 -11.62
C ASP A 38 2.43 -55.38 -10.19
N ALA A 39 2.39 -54.26 -9.48
CA ALA A 39 2.81 -54.19 -8.06
C ALA A 39 1.82 -54.89 -7.12
N PHE A 40 0.54 -55.05 -7.55
CA PHE A 40 -0.56 -55.62 -6.75
C PHE A 40 -1.35 -56.72 -7.50
N PRO A 41 -0.73 -57.86 -7.92
CA PRO A 41 -1.33 -58.83 -8.85
C PRO A 41 -2.60 -59.53 -8.35
N ASN A 42 -3.23 -59.10 -7.31
CA ASN A 42 -4.48 -59.66 -6.76
C ASN A 42 -5.46 -58.52 -6.31
N ASP A 43 -5.20 -57.27 -6.69
CA ASP A 43 -6.08 -56.13 -6.41
C ASP A 43 -6.36 -55.31 -7.66
N SER A 44 -7.43 -55.64 -8.36
CA SER A 44 -7.84 -55.01 -9.61
C SER A 44 -8.12 -53.48 -9.54
N ASN A 45 -7.85 -52.84 -8.43
CA ASN A 45 -7.89 -51.39 -8.31
C ASN A 45 -6.51 -50.73 -8.26
N GLU A 46 -5.43 -51.54 -8.13
CA GLU A 46 -4.07 -51.07 -7.99
C GLU A 46 -3.12 -51.84 -8.89
N TRP A 47 -2.19 -51.17 -9.56
CA TRP A 47 -1.18 -51.78 -10.43
C TRP A 47 0.20 -51.13 -10.33
N LEU A 48 0.27 -49.95 -9.70
CA LEU A 48 1.50 -49.20 -9.57
C LEU A 48 1.74 -48.83 -8.10
N ASP A 49 2.99 -48.93 -7.66
CA ASP A 49 3.50 -48.55 -6.36
C ASP A 49 4.80 -47.80 -6.63
N THR A 50 4.70 -46.46 -6.70
CA THR A 50 5.79 -45.60 -7.20
C THR A 50 6.92 -45.48 -6.19
N ASP A 51 6.60 -45.31 -4.87
CA ASP A 51 7.56 -45.19 -3.81
C ASP A 51 7.97 -46.50 -3.14
N GLY A 52 7.17 -47.58 -3.35
CA GLY A 52 7.43 -48.93 -2.86
C GLY A 52 7.05 -49.17 -1.40
N ASP A 53 6.12 -48.40 -0.86
CA ASP A 53 5.68 -48.51 0.54
C ASP A 53 4.62 -49.59 0.78
N GLY A 54 4.01 -50.09 -0.30
CA GLY A 54 2.99 -51.16 -0.32
C GLY A 54 1.56 -50.65 -0.32
N ILE A 55 1.33 -49.34 -0.52
CA ILE A 55 0.05 -48.73 -0.89
C ILE A 55 0.10 -48.47 -2.39
N GLY A 56 -0.98 -48.76 -3.12
CA GLY A 56 -1.02 -48.50 -4.57
C GLY A 56 -1.36 -47.03 -4.84
N ASN A 57 -0.88 -46.51 -5.96
CA ASN A 57 -1.03 -45.12 -6.37
C ASN A 57 -2.49 -44.64 -6.42
N ASN A 58 -3.49 -45.52 -6.62
CA ASN A 58 -4.88 -45.06 -6.59
C ASN A 58 -5.41 -44.86 -5.15
N ALA A 59 -4.78 -45.48 -4.15
CA ALA A 59 -5.15 -45.38 -2.74
C ALA A 59 -4.21 -44.48 -1.95
N ASP A 60 -3.01 -44.26 -2.46
CA ASP A 60 -2.03 -43.33 -1.88
C ASP A 60 -2.47 -41.87 -2.10
N LYS A 61 -1.91 -41.00 -1.37
CA LYS A 61 -2.10 -39.56 -1.49
C LYS A 61 -0.81 -38.83 -1.85
N ASP A 62 0.32 -39.49 -1.72
CA ASP A 62 1.66 -38.99 -1.96
C ASP A 62 2.42 -40.15 -2.65
N ASP A 63 2.16 -40.32 -3.96
CA ASP A 63 2.56 -41.48 -4.75
C ASP A 63 4.07 -41.72 -4.81
N ASP A 64 4.91 -40.69 -4.59
CA ASP A 64 6.36 -40.80 -4.67
C ASP A 64 7.09 -40.49 -3.31
N ASP A 65 6.33 -40.28 -2.21
CA ASP A 65 6.79 -40.02 -0.85
C ASP A 65 7.79 -38.83 -0.75
N ASP A 66 7.55 -37.76 -1.53
CA ASP A 66 8.35 -36.54 -1.48
C ASP A 66 7.85 -35.54 -0.43
N GLY A 67 6.67 -35.79 0.14
CA GLY A 67 6.04 -35.02 1.21
C GLY A 67 4.97 -34.05 0.73
N PHE A 68 4.67 -34.01 -0.57
CA PHE A 68 3.55 -33.26 -1.15
C PHE A 68 2.46 -34.22 -1.59
N GLU A 69 1.18 -33.88 -1.35
CA GLU A 69 0.07 -34.73 -1.82
C GLU A 69 -0.12 -34.58 -3.32
N ASP A 70 -0.40 -35.66 -4.07
CA ASP A 70 -0.64 -35.67 -5.52
C ASP A 70 -1.60 -34.59 -6.01
N ALA A 71 -2.65 -34.34 -5.23
CA ALA A 71 -3.63 -33.31 -5.54
C ALA A 71 -3.03 -31.90 -5.52
N LEU A 72 -2.12 -31.63 -4.59
CA LEU A 72 -1.37 -30.38 -4.51
C LEU A 72 -0.41 -30.28 -5.69
N GLU A 73 0.38 -31.33 -5.91
CA GLU A 73 1.34 -31.36 -7.01
C GLU A 73 0.69 -31.15 -8.36
N SER A 74 -0.42 -31.86 -8.63
CA SER A 74 -1.22 -31.68 -9.85
C SER A 74 -1.70 -30.23 -10.00
N SER A 75 -2.05 -29.55 -8.91
CA SER A 75 -2.49 -28.16 -8.92
C SER A 75 -1.33 -27.19 -9.13
N CYS A 76 -0.14 -27.56 -8.63
CA CYS A 76 1.10 -26.80 -8.73
C CYS A 76 1.94 -27.13 -9.97
N LEU A 77 1.43 -28.02 -10.87
CA LEU A 77 2.10 -28.46 -12.09
C LEU A 77 3.43 -29.20 -11.85
N SER A 78 3.60 -29.85 -10.71
CA SER A 78 4.63 -30.85 -10.45
C SER A 78 4.14 -32.26 -10.82
N ASP A 79 5.02 -33.23 -10.83
CA ASP A 79 4.73 -34.63 -11.26
C ASP A 79 4.64 -35.52 -10.02
N PRO A 80 3.43 -35.98 -9.64
CA PRO A 80 3.19 -36.75 -8.42
C PRO A 80 3.83 -38.16 -8.43
N LEU A 81 4.48 -38.55 -9.52
CA LEU A 81 5.17 -39.84 -9.66
C LEU A 81 6.71 -39.69 -9.64
N ASN A 82 7.22 -38.50 -9.33
CA ASN A 82 8.64 -38.21 -9.45
C ASN A 82 9.15 -37.43 -8.24
N ILE A 83 9.69 -38.09 -7.24
CA ILE A 83 10.28 -37.57 -5.98
C ILE A 83 11.23 -36.37 -6.13
N SER A 84 11.65 -36.02 -7.34
CA SER A 84 12.48 -34.87 -7.64
C SER A 84 11.70 -33.70 -8.24
N SER A 85 10.40 -33.85 -8.45
CA SER A 85 9.53 -32.87 -9.08
C SER A 85 8.63 -32.19 -8.04
N ILE A 86 9.22 -31.50 -7.10
CA ILE A 86 8.48 -30.78 -6.04
C ILE A 86 7.81 -29.50 -6.57
N PRO A 87 6.66 -29.07 -5.99
CA PRO A 87 6.07 -27.78 -6.24
C PRO A 87 7.08 -26.63 -6.05
N LEU A 88 7.12 -25.71 -7.00
CA LEU A 88 7.93 -24.50 -6.84
C LEU A 88 7.21 -23.53 -5.90
N ASP A 89 7.94 -22.98 -4.94
CA ASP A 89 7.48 -22.01 -3.94
C ASP A 89 8.69 -21.08 -3.67
N MET A 90 8.66 -19.90 -4.31
CA MET A 90 9.82 -19.03 -4.39
C MET A 90 10.06 -18.28 -3.07
N ASP A 91 9.00 -17.77 -2.43
CA ASP A 91 9.07 -16.98 -1.20
C ASP A 91 8.92 -17.82 0.08
N GLN A 92 8.53 -19.09 -0.06
CA GLN A 92 8.38 -20.09 1.00
C GLN A 92 7.24 -19.78 1.99
N ASP A 93 6.10 -19.37 1.44
CA ASP A 93 4.89 -19.08 2.20
C ASP A 93 3.92 -20.28 2.27
N ASP A 94 4.28 -21.43 1.67
CA ASP A 94 3.51 -22.68 1.53
C ASP A 94 2.42 -22.59 0.42
N ILE A 95 2.45 -21.58 -0.44
CA ILE A 95 1.65 -21.48 -1.67
C ILE A 95 2.61 -21.66 -2.86
N CYS A 96 2.32 -22.59 -3.78
CA CYS A 96 3.19 -22.75 -4.93
C CYS A 96 3.03 -21.63 -5.96
N ASP A 97 4.11 -21.26 -6.66
CA ASP A 97 4.21 -20.14 -7.61
C ASP A 97 3.03 -20.06 -8.61
N VAL A 98 2.47 -21.21 -9.00
CA VAL A 98 1.36 -21.28 -9.98
C VAL A 98 0.03 -20.79 -9.39
N LEU A 99 -0.14 -20.91 -8.08
CA LEU A 99 -1.35 -20.54 -7.33
C LEU A 99 -1.15 -19.27 -6.52
N ASP A 100 0.07 -18.74 -6.49
CA ASP A 100 0.45 -17.59 -5.71
C ASP A 100 0.17 -16.28 -6.45
N ASP A 101 -0.47 -15.35 -5.78
CA ASP A 101 -0.73 -14.01 -6.29
C ASP A 101 0.45 -13.04 -6.04
N ASP A 102 1.48 -13.43 -5.23
CA ASP A 102 2.65 -12.65 -4.85
C ASP A 102 3.89 -13.55 -4.77
N ILE A 103 4.34 -14.06 -5.95
CA ILE A 103 5.32 -15.17 -6.09
C ILE A 103 6.65 -14.90 -5.37
N ASP A 104 7.12 -13.66 -5.33
CA ASP A 104 8.42 -13.31 -4.72
C ASP A 104 8.30 -12.78 -3.29
N GLY A 105 7.07 -12.63 -2.77
CA GLY A 105 6.76 -12.29 -1.40
C GLY A 105 7.13 -10.86 -0.99
N ASP A 106 7.16 -9.92 -1.93
CA ASP A 106 7.52 -8.53 -1.65
C ASP A 106 6.35 -7.68 -1.14
N GLY A 107 5.12 -8.22 -1.21
CA GLY A 107 3.87 -7.61 -0.78
C GLY A 107 3.14 -6.87 -1.89
N LEU A 108 3.56 -7.02 -3.15
CA LEU A 108 2.89 -6.51 -4.36
C LEU A 108 2.37 -7.70 -5.18
N PRO A 109 1.08 -7.74 -5.56
CA PRO A 109 0.57 -8.82 -6.37
C PRO A 109 1.18 -8.86 -7.78
N ASN A 110 1.45 -10.06 -8.31
CA ASN A 110 2.03 -10.30 -9.63
C ASN A 110 1.39 -9.45 -10.74
N ASP A 111 0.06 -9.43 -10.81
CA ASP A 111 -0.68 -8.66 -11.81
C ASP A 111 -0.49 -7.15 -11.65
N TRP A 112 -0.37 -6.68 -10.41
CA TRP A 112 -0.13 -5.26 -10.12
C TRP A 112 1.25 -4.84 -10.61
N GLU A 113 2.27 -5.67 -10.39
CA GLU A 113 3.65 -5.44 -10.80
C GLU A 113 3.81 -5.48 -12.32
N ILE A 114 3.30 -6.55 -12.99
CA ILE A 114 3.33 -6.69 -14.46
C ILE A 114 2.74 -5.46 -15.14
N ASN A 115 1.60 -4.96 -14.64
CA ASN A 115 0.94 -3.78 -15.20
C ASN A 115 1.76 -2.50 -15.05
N ARG A 116 2.73 -2.48 -14.13
CA ARG A 116 3.59 -1.33 -13.82
C ARG A 116 5.06 -1.53 -14.22
N SER A 117 5.34 -2.65 -14.92
CA SER A 117 6.68 -3.00 -15.42
C SER A 117 7.69 -3.30 -14.31
N LEU A 118 7.23 -3.81 -13.19
CA LEU A 118 8.03 -4.46 -12.16
C LEU A 118 8.12 -5.96 -12.47
N ASP A 119 9.09 -6.66 -11.89
CA ASP A 119 9.33 -8.08 -12.13
C ASP A 119 8.77 -8.92 -10.96
N PRO A 120 7.64 -9.65 -11.14
CA PRO A 120 6.99 -10.41 -10.09
C PRO A 120 7.78 -11.65 -9.62
N LEU A 121 9.01 -11.80 -10.07
CA LEU A 121 9.92 -12.88 -9.66
C LEU A 121 11.20 -12.35 -9.01
N ASP A 122 11.29 -11.05 -8.74
CA ASP A 122 12.46 -10.41 -8.14
C ASP A 122 12.06 -9.47 -7.00
N ASN A 123 12.01 -9.97 -5.77
CA ASN A 123 11.62 -9.21 -4.58
C ASN A 123 12.51 -7.98 -4.29
N SER A 124 13.55 -7.75 -5.08
CA SER A 124 14.34 -6.52 -5.05
C SER A 124 13.87 -5.46 -6.04
N ASP A 125 13.01 -5.82 -7.02
CA ASP A 125 12.35 -4.90 -7.96
C ASP A 125 10.96 -4.49 -7.45
N THR A 126 10.91 -4.00 -6.23
CA THR A 126 9.71 -3.65 -5.46
C THR A 126 9.53 -2.14 -5.32
N LEU A 127 8.30 -1.71 -5.05
CA LEU A 127 7.98 -0.32 -4.68
C LEU A 127 7.56 -0.25 -3.21
N SER A 128 8.16 0.68 -2.46
CA SER A 128 7.75 0.99 -1.10
C SER A 128 7.06 2.36 -1.03
N CYS A 129 5.80 2.37 -0.61
CA CYS A 129 5.00 3.57 -0.43
C CYS A 129 4.88 3.88 1.07
N HIS A 130 5.32 5.06 1.51
CA HIS A 130 5.32 5.40 2.94
C HIS A 130 5.97 4.32 3.83
N GLY A 131 7.00 3.63 3.30
CA GLY A 131 7.75 2.60 4.01
C GLY A 131 7.18 1.17 3.96
N TYR A 132 6.08 0.94 3.23
CA TYR A 132 5.45 -0.38 3.10
C TYR A 132 4.97 -0.62 1.67
N SER A 133 5.28 -1.78 1.08
CA SER A 133 4.82 -2.13 -0.28
C SER A 133 3.31 -2.24 -0.37
N VAL A 134 2.67 -2.87 0.60
CA VAL A 134 1.19 -3.00 0.67
C VAL A 134 0.43 -1.67 0.64
N TYR A 135 1.06 -0.57 1.02
CA TYR A 135 0.43 0.76 0.94
C TYR A 135 0.35 1.29 -0.49
N CYS A 136 1.16 0.75 -1.40
CA CYS A 136 1.11 1.11 -2.82
C CYS A 136 -0.20 0.69 -3.48
N LEU A 137 -0.88 -0.31 -2.92
CA LEU A 137 -2.14 -0.87 -3.43
C LEU A 137 -3.38 -0.07 -3.01
N ARG A 138 -3.24 0.86 -2.05
CA ARG A 138 -4.37 1.66 -1.59
C ARG A 138 -4.60 2.85 -2.52
N SER A 139 -5.86 3.14 -2.80
CA SER A 139 -6.21 4.40 -3.46
C SER A 139 -5.96 5.59 -2.51
N TYR A 140 -5.69 6.75 -3.09
CA TYR A 140 -5.39 7.97 -2.33
C TYR A 140 -6.47 8.31 -1.31
N ASP A 141 -7.73 8.13 -1.65
CA ASP A 141 -8.89 8.40 -0.79
C ASP A 141 -9.13 7.33 0.29
N ASP A 142 -8.57 6.11 0.12
CA ASP A 142 -8.58 5.02 1.11
C ASP A 142 -7.26 4.91 1.88
N PHE A 143 -6.41 5.92 1.84
CA PHE A 143 -5.18 6.00 2.63
C PHE A 143 -5.30 7.13 3.66
N THR A 144 -4.92 6.86 4.92
CA THR A 144 -4.96 7.85 6.00
C THR A 144 -3.61 8.52 6.19
N PHE A 145 -3.55 9.81 5.88
CA PHE A 145 -2.37 10.65 6.07
C PHE A 145 -2.34 11.30 7.46
N PRO A 146 -1.21 11.26 8.18
CA PRO A 146 -1.01 12.09 9.34
C PRO A 146 -0.83 13.55 8.90
N GLU A 147 -1.61 14.46 9.49
CA GLU A 147 -1.68 15.86 9.08
C GLU A 147 -1.36 16.82 10.21
N SER A 148 -0.58 17.85 9.90
CA SER A 148 -0.34 19.01 10.77
C SER A 148 -1.28 20.16 10.41
N HIS A 149 -2.14 20.56 11.33
CA HIS A 149 -2.95 21.77 11.21
C HIS A 149 -2.05 23.00 11.39
N ASN A 150 -2.11 23.97 10.46
CA ASN A 150 -1.21 25.14 10.47
C ASN A 150 0.28 24.74 10.59
N ALA A 151 0.74 23.85 9.72
CA ALA A 151 2.05 23.20 9.76
C ALA A 151 3.24 24.17 9.87
N TYR A 152 3.10 25.37 9.33
CA TYR A 152 4.10 26.45 9.36
C TYR A 152 4.17 27.15 10.72
N SER A 153 3.14 27.01 11.57
CA SER A 153 3.00 27.76 12.83
C SER A 153 3.77 27.07 13.96
N ALA A 154 5.10 27.06 13.85
CA ALA A 154 6.00 26.38 14.77
C ALA A 154 6.80 27.35 15.63
N LEU A 155 6.92 27.03 16.94
CA LEU A 155 7.72 27.82 17.90
C LEU A 155 9.21 27.83 17.47
N GLU A 156 9.73 26.72 16.97
CA GLU A 156 11.10 26.60 16.49
C GLU A 156 11.41 27.56 15.34
N ASP A 157 10.44 27.82 14.47
CA ASP A 157 10.57 28.73 13.32
C ASP A 157 10.34 30.19 13.68
N GLY A 158 10.20 30.49 14.97
CA GLY A 158 10.07 31.85 15.50
C GLY A 158 8.63 32.36 15.62
N VAL A 159 7.64 31.51 15.39
CA VAL A 159 6.23 31.84 15.66
C VAL A 159 6.03 31.86 17.18
N PHE A 160 5.44 32.93 17.71
CA PHE A 160 5.22 33.07 19.14
C PHE A 160 3.77 33.46 19.54
N MET A 161 2.92 33.66 18.52
CA MET A 161 1.47 33.86 18.71
C MET A 161 0.71 32.96 17.74
N GLY A 162 -0.30 32.25 18.22
CA GLY A 162 -1.04 31.28 17.44
C GLY A 162 -0.18 30.05 17.08
N VAL A 163 0.71 29.64 18.00
CA VAL A 163 1.56 28.46 17.81
C VAL A 163 0.71 27.21 17.80
N ASN A 164 0.89 26.38 16.75
CA ASN A 164 0.24 25.09 16.62
C ASN A 164 1.20 23.90 16.82
N HIS A 165 2.51 24.13 16.71
CA HIS A 165 3.55 23.09 16.85
C HIS A 165 4.77 23.64 17.60
N LEU A 166 5.51 22.75 18.25
CA LEU A 166 6.78 23.13 18.88
C LEU A 166 7.92 23.15 17.89
N THR A 167 7.88 22.24 16.90
CA THR A 167 8.95 21.97 15.93
C THR A 167 8.52 22.30 14.50
N GLY A 168 9.49 22.67 13.67
CA GLY A 168 9.28 23.09 12.30
C GLY A 168 9.12 21.93 11.31
N LEU A 169 9.07 22.27 10.00
CA LEU A 169 8.78 21.34 8.92
C LEU A 169 9.71 20.13 8.86
N GLN A 170 11.01 20.32 9.11
CA GLN A 170 11.97 19.19 9.09
C GLN A 170 11.60 18.12 10.13
N ALA A 171 11.30 18.52 11.36
CA ALA A 171 10.94 17.60 12.42
C ALA A 171 9.57 16.93 12.16
N GLN A 172 8.61 17.68 11.61
CA GLN A 172 7.31 17.14 11.20
C GLN A 172 7.50 16.06 10.13
N TRP A 173 8.35 16.32 9.13
CA TRP A 173 8.71 15.35 8.09
C TRP A 173 9.36 14.09 8.68
N ASP A 174 10.38 14.26 9.52
CA ASP A 174 11.10 13.17 10.18
C ASP A 174 10.19 12.37 11.12
N GLY A 175 9.18 13.02 11.69
CA GLY A 175 8.11 12.42 12.48
C GLY A 175 7.02 11.71 11.67
N GLY A 176 7.11 11.72 10.33
CA GLY A 176 6.20 11.00 9.45
C GLY A 176 4.98 11.79 8.96
N ILE A 177 4.85 13.09 9.28
CA ILE A 177 3.76 13.93 8.75
C ILE A 177 3.90 14.05 7.23
N ARG A 178 2.79 13.84 6.50
CA ARG A 178 2.74 13.89 5.02
C ARG A 178 1.57 14.71 4.46
N ALA A 179 0.73 15.25 5.32
CA ALA A 179 -0.27 16.25 4.95
C ALA A 179 -0.05 17.52 5.78
N PHE A 180 -0.17 18.67 5.15
CA PHE A 180 0.16 19.96 5.77
C PHE A 180 -0.90 21.01 5.43
N MET A 181 -1.56 21.56 6.45
CA MET A 181 -2.42 22.74 6.28
C MET A 181 -1.59 24.01 6.39
N VAL A 182 -1.82 24.94 5.48
CA VAL A 182 -1.11 26.25 5.46
C VAL A 182 -2.04 27.38 5.06
N ASP A 183 -1.89 28.55 5.67
CA ASP A 183 -2.64 29.77 5.34
C ASP A 183 -1.76 30.72 4.56
N THR A 184 -2.18 31.14 3.37
CA THR A 184 -1.41 32.02 2.50
C THR A 184 -1.90 33.44 2.56
N HIS A 185 -1.00 34.38 2.81
CA HIS A 185 -1.28 35.83 2.84
C HIS A 185 -0.20 36.63 2.13
N HIS A 186 -0.53 37.88 1.77
CA HIS A 186 0.48 38.91 1.54
C HIS A 186 0.86 39.58 2.86
N VAL A 187 2.12 40.04 2.99
CA VAL A 187 2.59 40.73 4.21
C VAL A 187 1.76 42.00 4.48
N SER A 188 1.36 42.69 3.43
CA SER A 188 0.52 43.86 3.53
C SER A 188 -0.46 43.97 2.37
N SER A 189 -1.53 44.76 2.56
CA SER A 189 -2.49 45.06 1.48
C SER A 189 -1.91 45.99 0.40
N GLU A 190 -0.74 46.59 0.62
CA GLU A 190 -0.08 47.50 -0.32
C GLU A 190 0.92 46.78 -1.24
N ASP A 191 1.55 45.70 -0.76
CA ASP A 191 2.42 44.85 -1.52
C ASP A 191 1.74 43.50 -1.76
N THR A 192 1.35 43.24 -3.00
CA THR A 192 0.65 42.04 -3.43
C THR A 192 1.43 41.31 -4.52
N SER A 193 2.76 41.31 -4.44
CA SER A 193 3.60 40.57 -5.37
C SER A 193 3.62 39.06 -5.02
N PRO A 194 3.85 38.17 -6.00
CA PRO A 194 3.95 36.74 -5.71
C PRO A 194 5.19 36.37 -4.85
N GLU A 195 6.21 37.23 -4.82
CA GLU A 195 7.39 37.05 -3.95
C GLU A 195 7.08 37.36 -2.48
N ASP A 196 6.00 38.09 -2.22
CA ASP A 196 5.62 38.53 -0.88
C ASP A 196 4.54 37.66 -0.23
N VAL A 197 4.35 36.42 -0.74
CA VAL A 197 3.46 35.46 -0.11
C VAL A 197 4.12 34.89 1.13
N ARG A 198 3.37 34.88 2.23
CA ARG A 198 3.77 34.35 3.53
C ARG A 198 2.72 33.39 4.06
N PHE A 199 3.16 32.49 4.93
CA PHE A 199 2.26 31.73 5.77
C PHE A 199 2.06 32.45 7.10
N CYS A 200 0.82 32.79 7.41
CA CYS A 200 0.43 33.46 8.65
C CYS A 200 -1.04 33.15 8.97
N HIS A 201 -1.32 32.90 10.25
CA HIS A 201 -2.64 32.47 10.70
C HIS A 201 -3.60 33.64 10.95
N GLY A 202 -4.80 33.54 10.35
CA GLY A 202 -5.94 34.38 10.66
C GLY A 202 -6.57 35.09 9.46
N SER A 203 -7.66 35.82 9.71
CA SER A 203 -8.40 36.53 8.67
C SER A 203 -7.60 37.67 8.05
N PRO A 204 -7.59 37.85 6.73
CA PRO A 204 -6.91 38.94 6.03
C PRO A 204 -7.42 40.34 6.46
N ASN A 205 -8.63 40.41 7.01
CA ASN A 205 -9.25 41.66 7.48
C ASN A 205 -9.03 41.91 8.99
N ALA A 206 -8.30 41.03 9.67
CA ALA A 206 -7.98 41.22 11.09
C ALA A 206 -7.08 42.43 11.29
N PHE A 207 -7.23 43.10 12.46
CA PHE A 207 -6.35 44.17 12.86
C PHE A 207 -5.77 43.86 14.27
N PRO A 208 -4.44 43.81 14.40
CA PRO A 208 -3.45 43.94 13.31
C PRO A 208 -3.50 42.79 12.30
N HIS A 209 -2.88 43.00 11.14
CA HIS A 209 -2.83 41.99 10.06
C HIS A 209 -2.17 40.71 10.57
N PRO A 210 -2.63 39.50 10.15
CA PRO A 210 -2.11 38.21 10.64
C PRO A 210 -0.59 38.11 10.63
N CYS A 211 0.04 38.52 9.54
CA CYS A 211 1.50 38.48 9.35
C CYS A 211 2.26 39.49 10.23
N SER A 212 1.58 40.34 10.97
CA SER A 212 2.25 41.32 11.85
C SER A 212 2.87 40.72 13.11
N TYR A 213 2.47 39.53 13.48
CA TYR A 213 2.95 38.85 14.70
C TYR A 213 3.92 37.73 14.44
N SER A 214 3.71 37.01 13.37
CA SER A 214 4.58 35.93 12.92
C SER A 214 4.32 35.69 11.45
N GLU A 215 5.37 35.58 10.67
CA GLU A 215 5.31 35.28 9.24
C GLU A 215 6.38 34.25 8.86
N ILE A 216 6.01 33.29 8.07
CA ILE A 216 6.95 32.32 7.51
C ILE A 216 7.04 32.55 6.00
N ASP A 217 8.26 32.62 5.50
CA ASP A 217 8.52 32.75 4.05
C ASP A 217 8.00 31.50 3.31
N ALA A 218 6.92 31.69 2.54
CA ALA A 218 6.28 30.58 1.81
C ALA A 218 7.22 29.94 0.78
N PHE A 219 8.07 30.74 0.12
CA PHE A 219 9.06 30.22 -0.82
C PHE A 219 10.09 29.33 -0.14
N GLY A 220 10.66 29.77 0.98
CA GLY A 220 11.63 29.00 1.75
C GLY A 220 11.05 27.70 2.29
N TRP A 221 9.84 27.78 2.83
CA TRP A 221 9.13 26.61 3.38
C TRP A 221 8.81 25.55 2.32
N LEU A 222 8.24 25.97 1.17
CA LEU A 222 7.95 25.06 0.04
C LEU A 222 9.22 24.50 -0.60
N SER A 223 10.30 25.28 -0.64
CA SER A 223 11.59 24.81 -1.14
C SER A 223 12.18 23.72 -0.23
N LEU A 224 12.05 23.87 1.08
CA LEU A 224 12.44 22.85 2.05
C LEU A 224 11.59 21.59 1.88
N LEU A 225 10.25 21.72 1.77
CA LEU A 225 9.36 20.58 1.53
C LEU A 225 9.76 19.82 0.25
N ASN A 226 10.00 20.52 -0.86
CA ASN A 226 10.45 19.88 -2.10
C ASN A 226 11.78 19.15 -1.94
N SER A 227 12.71 19.71 -1.16
CA SER A 227 13.99 19.06 -0.85
C SER A 227 13.80 17.78 -0.03
N LEU A 228 12.90 17.78 0.95
CA LEU A 228 12.57 16.63 1.77
C LEU A 228 11.93 15.51 0.95
N MET A 229 10.96 15.85 0.11
CA MET A 229 10.32 14.92 -0.83
C MET A 229 11.31 14.29 -1.82
N ASN A 230 12.34 15.02 -2.25
CA ASN A 230 13.38 14.47 -3.12
C ASN A 230 14.34 13.56 -2.33
N SER A 231 14.71 13.97 -1.12
CA SER A 231 15.68 13.19 -0.32
C SER A 231 15.11 11.87 0.18
N SER A 232 13.80 11.74 0.38
CA SER A 232 13.19 10.47 0.76
C SER A 232 13.37 9.38 -0.30
N LYS A 233 13.32 9.76 -1.58
CA LYS A 233 13.56 8.84 -2.71
C LYS A 233 15.01 8.36 -2.80
N ASP A 234 15.96 9.15 -2.34
CA ASP A 234 17.40 8.84 -2.41
C ASP A 234 17.85 7.89 -1.28
N THR A 235 17.01 7.65 -0.27
CA THR A 235 17.38 6.84 0.91
C THR A 235 17.05 5.36 0.78
N CYS A 236 16.28 4.98 -0.21
CA CYS A 236 15.84 3.60 -0.40
C CYS A 236 16.82 2.77 -1.22
N LEU A 237 16.88 1.48 -0.95
CA LEU A 237 17.66 0.51 -1.74
C LEU A 237 16.91 0.06 -2.99
N THR A 238 15.59 0.17 -2.98
CA THR A 238 14.65 -0.17 -4.04
C THR A 238 13.87 1.09 -4.46
N LEU A 239 12.91 0.99 -5.36
CA LEU A 239 12.01 2.10 -5.64
C LEU A 239 11.19 2.45 -4.40
N CYS A 240 11.12 3.72 -4.07
CA CYS A 240 10.30 4.19 -2.96
C CYS A 240 9.82 5.62 -3.17
N GLY A 241 8.79 5.98 -2.43
CA GLY A 241 8.29 7.34 -2.42
C GLY A 241 7.17 7.55 -1.40
N GLU A 242 6.76 8.78 -1.33
CA GLU A 242 5.71 9.21 -0.43
C GLU A 242 4.83 10.23 -1.14
N VAL A 243 3.53 10.09 -1.02
CA VAL A 243 2.57 11.09 -1.49
C VAL A 243 2.42 12.15 -0.41
N VAL A 244 2.45 13.40 -0.81
CA VAL A 244 2.28 14.55 0.08
C VAL A 244 1.04 15.32 -0.30
N THR A 245 0.32 15.81 0.70
CA THR A 245 -0.83 16.69 0.49
C THR A 245 -0.57 18.07 1.10
N LEU A 246 -0.93 19.10 0.34
CA LEU A 246 -1.07 20.45 0.86
C LEU A 246 -2.54 20.85 0.85
N LEU A 247 -3.05 21.30 2.00
CA LEU A 247 -4.34 21.97 2.09
C LEU A 247 -4.08 23.45 2.36
N ILE A 248 -4.49 24.31 1.41
CA ILE A 248 -4.21 25.74 1.43
C ILE A 248 -5.48 26.53 1.81
N GLU A 249 -5.51 27.07 3.01
CA GLU A 249 -6.44 28.16 3.35
C GLU A 249 -5.94 29.43 2.65
N ASN A 250 -6.61 29.79 1.54
CA ASN A 250 -6.01 30.70 0.58
C ASN A 250 -6.59 32.11 0.63
N TYR A 251 -5.72 33.10 0.80
CA TYR A 251 -6.05 34.51 0.78
C TYR A 251 -5.23 35.31 -0.26
N VAL A 252 -4.56 34.63 -1.20
CA VAL A 252 -3.80 35.24 -2.28
C VAL A 252 -4.34 34.78 -3.65
N PRO A 253 -4.10 35.53 -4.76
CA PRO A 253 -4.49 35.10 -6.09
C PRO A 253 -3.84 33.78 -6.50
N ALA A 254 -4.58 32.90 -7.23
CA ALA A 254 -4.09 31.60 -7.69
C ALA A 254 -2.82 31.69 -8.54
N GLU A 255 -2.66 32.76 -9.33
CA GLU A 255 -1.42 33.02 -10.09
C GLU A 255 -0.18 33.23 -9.23
N HIS A 256 -0.34 33.62 -7.97
CA HIS A 256 0.76 33.76 -7.03
C HIS A 256 1.17 32.40 -6.45
N LEU A 257 0.20 31.50 -6.24
CA LEU A 257 0.49 30.11 -5.90
C LEU A 257 1.20 29.42 -7.07
N GLU A 258 0.70 29.56 -8.30
CA GLU A 258 1.35 29.04 -9.51
C GLU A 258 2.81 29.51 -9.61
N TYR A 259 3.05 30.79 -9.37
CA TYR A 259 4.41 31.35 -9.35
C TYR A 259 5.30 30.67 -8.30
N LEU A 260 4.81 30.49 -7.07
CA LEU A 260 5.54 29.84 -5.99
C LEU A 260 5.87 28.38 -6.31
N PHE A 261 4.89 27.61 -6.75
CA PHE A 261 5.08 26.20 -7.09
C PHE A 261 6.06 26.01 -8.25
N ASN A 262 6.00 26.89 -9.28
CA ASN A 262 6.98 26.89 -10.35
C ASN A 262 8.39 27.24 -9.86
N LYS A 263 8.53 28.23 -8.98
CA LYS A 263 9.84 28.68 -8.46
C LYS A 263 10.48 27.68 -7.52
N THR A 264 9.69 26.93 -6.76
CA THR A 264 10.17 25.88 -5.84
C THR A 264 10.40 24.53 -6.55
N GLY A 265 10.03 24.41 -7.85
CA GLY A 265 10.15 23.18 -8.62
C GLY A 265 9.14 22.11 -8.23
N MET A 266 8.04 22.48 -7.56
CA MET A 266 7.00 21.54 -7.16
C MET A 266 5.93 21.31 -8.24
N SER A 267 5.84 22.16 -9.25
CA SER A 267 4.78 22.09 -10.27
C SER A 267 4.75 20.78 -11.06
N ASP A 268 5.92 20.21 -11.35
CA ASP A 268 6.02 19.02 -12.20
C ASP A 268 5.55 17.73 -11.48
N ARG A 269 5.40 17.78 -10.16
CA ARG A 269 5.00 16.65 -9.33
C ARG A 269 3.54 16.68 -8.87
N ILE A 270 2.80 17.72 -9.28
CA ILE A 270 1.40 17.87 -8.85
C ILE A 270 0.51 16.90 -9.62
N TYR A 271 -0.27 16.12 -8.89
CA TYR A 271 -1.36 15.33 -9.44
C TYR A 271 -2.59 16.19 -9.67
N ILE A 272 -3.24 16.01 -10.83
CA ILE A 272 -4.50 16.68 -11.18
C ILE A 272 -5.60 15.62 -11.23
N HIS A 273 -6.52 15.70 -10.28
CA HIS A 273 -7.67 14.81 -10.21
C HIS A 273 -8.89 15.44 -10.90
N ASN A 274 -9.58 14.65 -11.73
CA ASN A 274 -10.83 15.10 -12.34
C ASN A 274 -12.01 14.72 -11.45
N PHE A 275 -12.90 15.66 -11.20
CA PHE A 275 -14.07 15.43 -10.37
C PHE A 275 -14.94 14.27 -10.90
N GLY A 276 -15.23 13.30 -10.02
CA GLY A 276 -16.05 12.13 -10.31
C GLY A 276 -15.31 10.94 -10.93
N GLU A 277 -14.01 11.01 -11.09
CA GLU A 277 -13.15 9.85 -11.37
C GLU A 277 -12.74 9.16 -10.05
N ASP A 278 -12.31 7.91 -10.13
CA ASP A 278 -11.73 7.21 -9.00
C ASP A 278 -10.32 7.77 -8.71
N TRP A 279 -9.96 7.84 -7.43
CA TRP A 279 -8.61 8.24 -7.05
C TRP A 279 -7.61 7.13 -7.38
N PRO A 280 -6.42 7.46 -7.89
CA PRO A 280 -5.39 6.47 -8.20
C PRO A 280 -4.81 5.83 -6.95
N ASP A 281 -4.15 4.69 -7.14
CA ASP A 281 -3.35 4.07 -6.10
C ASP A 281 -2.16 4.98 -5.71
N ILE A 282 -1.75 4.90 -4.45
CA ILE A 282 -0.56 5.60 -3.93
C ILE A 282 0.67 5.23 -4.78
N GLY A 283 0.80 3.95 -5.16
CA GLY A 283 1.89 3.48 -6.02
C GLY A 283 1.91 4.16 -7.38
N ASP A 284 0.75 4.35 -8.01
CA ASP A 284 0.65 5.04 -9.30
C ASP A 284 1.08 6.50 -9.23
N LEU A 285 0.69 7.21 -8.16
CA LEU A 285 1.14 8.59 -7.93
C LEU A 285 2.66 8.69 -7.84
N ILE A 286 3.28 7.76 -7.11
CA ILE A 286 4.73 7.73 -6.91
C ILE A 286 5.47 7.37 -8.21
N LEU A 287 5.05 6.30 -8.90
CA LEU A 287 5.67 5.82 -10.14
C LEU A 287 5.58 6.86 -11.26
N ASN A 288 4.48 7.60 -11.34
CA ASN A 288 4.30 8.66 -12.32
C ASN A 288 4.99 9.98 -11.94
N GLY A 289 5.59 10.06 -10.75
CA GLY A 289 6.20 11.29 -10.23
C GLY A 289 5.19 12.40 -9.91
N GLN A 290 3.91 12.03 -9.72
CA GLN A 290 2.80 12.93 -9.39
C GLN A 290 2.44 12.78 -7.90
N ASP A 291 3.42 12.89 -7.05
CA ASP A 291 3.38 12.59 -5.62
C ASP A 291 3.01 13.79 -4.73
N LEU A 292 2.41 14.82 -5.31
CA LEU A 292 1.89 15.98 -4.60
C LEU A 292 0.44 16.24 -4.98
N VAL A 293 -0.45 16.23 -4.00
CA VAL A 293 -1.87 16.62 -4.17
C VAL A 293 -2.08 17.96 -3.47
N VAL A 294 -2.75 18.89 -4.15
CA VAL A 294 -2.99 20.23 -3.60
C VAL A 294 -4.48 20.53 -3.56
N PHE A 295 -5.00 20.73 -2.37
CA PHE A 295 -6.34 21.28 -2.15
C PHE A 295 -6.25 22.75 -1.74
N TRP A 296 -7.29 23.50 -2.03
CA TRP A 296 -7.43 24.85 -1.52
C TRP A 296 -8.88 25.12 -1.10
N GLU A 297 -9.05 26.07 -0.19
CA GLU A 297 -10.37 26.45 0.31
C GLU A 297 -10.96 27.62 -0.50
N GLN A 298 -11.11 27.43 -1.81
CA GLN A 298 -11.77 28.39 -2.71
C GLN A 298 -12.52 27.67 -3.82
N THR A 299 -13.46 28.36 -4.46
CA THR A 299 -14.16 27.83 -5.63
C THR A 299 -13.16 27.50 -6.74
N GLY A 300 -13.28 26.30 -7.32
CA GLY A 300 -12.42 25.85 -8.41
C GLY A 300 -12.33 26.83 -9.56
N ASP A 301 -11.17 26.91 -10.19
CA ASP A 301 -10.90 27.74 -11.37
C ASP A 301 -10.33 26.85 -12.47
N ASP A 302 -11.03 26.71 -13.58
CA ASP A 302 -10.62 25.88 -14.73
C ASP A 302 -9.22 26.26 -15.26
N LYS A 303 -8.72 27.45 -14.97
CA LYS A 303 -7.37 27.89 -15.30
C LYS A 303 -6.30 27.22 -14.45
N TYR A 304 -6.66 26.78 -13.25
CA TYR A 304 -5.75 26.16 -12.28
C TYR A 304 -6.29 24.79 -11.81
N PRO A 305 -6.44 23.80 -12.70
CA PRO A 305 -7.07 22.51 -12.40
C PRO A 305 -6.33 21.69 -11.35
N TRP A 306 -5.12 22.07 -11.00
CA TRP A 306 -4.29 21.46 -9.98
C TRP A 306 -4.60 21.96 -8.54
N LEU A 307 -5.35 23.07 -8.42
CA LEU A 307 -5.89 23.59 -7.16
C LEU A 307 -7.30 23.01 -6.97
N HIS A 308 -7.38 21.86 -6.31
CA HIS A 308 -8.66 21.19 -6.11
C HIS A 308 -9.48 21.94 -5.05
N ASP A 309 -10.72 22.36 -5.41
CA ASP A 309 -11.66 22.94 -4.43
C ASP A 309 -12.00 21.93 -3.35
N PHE A 310 -11.49 22.10 -2.15
CA PHE A 310 -11.74 21.16 -1.06
C PHE A 310 -13.23 21.02 -0.73
N GLY A 311 -14.02 22.08 -0.90
CA GLY A 311 -15.46 22.01 -0.69
C GLY A 311 -16.22 21.16 -1.72
N GLU A 312 -15.63 20.94 -2.90
CA GLU A 312 -16.16 20.08 -3.95
C GLU A 312 -15.64 18.64 -3.84
N PHE A 313 -14.34 18.49 -3.66
CA PHE A 313 -13.65 17.18 -3.65
C PHE A 313 -13.67 16.47 -2.30
N GLY A 314 -13.98 17.17 -1.21
CA GLY A 314 -13.91 16.61 0.13
C GLY A 314 -14.82 17.27 1.15
N TRP A 315 -14.60 16.94 2.41
CA TRP A 315 -15.32 17.51 3.54
C TRP A 315 -14.52 17.38 4.85
N THR A 316 -14.92 18.12 5.88
CA THR A 316 -14.28 18.10 7.21
C THR A 316 -15.28 17.83 8.30
N THR A 317 -14.82 17.23 9.43
CA THR A 317 -15.52 17.30 10.71
C THR A 317 -15.40 18.68 11.31
N ASN A 318 -16.20 18.96 12.38
CA ASN A 318 -16.11 20.22 13.08
C ASN A 318 -14.72 20.44 13.73
N TYR A 319 -14.36 21.68 13.96
CA TYR A 319 -13.13 22.09 14.62
C TYR A 319 -13.41 23.27 15.58
N GLY A 320 -12.46 23.53 16.48
CA GLY A 320 -12.60 24.61 17.46
C GLY A 320 -13.37 24.21 18.72
N GLU A 321 -13.57 22.91 18.92
CA GLU A 321 -14.17 22.40 20.15
C GLU A 321 -13.23 22.62 21.35
N SER A 322 -13.82 22.78 22.53
CA SER A 322 -13.04 23.01 23.74
C SER A 322 -12.97 21.79 24.67
N GLU A 323 -13.81 20.79 24.42
CA GLU A 323 -13.86 19.55 25.19
C GLU A 323 -13.86 18.31 24.27
N PRO A 324 -13.20 17.20 24.67
CA PRO A 324 -13.10 15.99 23.85
C PRO A 324 -14.46 15.36 23.50
N ASP A 325 -15.44 15.46 24.38
CA ASP A 325 -16.80 14.90 24.18
C ASP A 325 -17.67 15.75 23.23
N GLU A 326 -17.21 16.95 22.87
CA GLU A 326 -17.83 17.81 21.86
C GLU A 326 -17.35 17.47 20.44
N MET A 327 -16.22 16.77 20.29
CA MET A 327 -15.61 16.40 19.01
C MET A 327 -16.46 15.33 18.28
N LYS A 328 -17.32 15.75 17.35
CA LYS A 328 -18.25 14.87 16.62
C LYS A 328 -17.71 14.42 15.28
N CYS A 329 -18.13 13.25 14.83
CA CYS A 329 -17.87 12.69 13.50
C CYS A 329 -18.87 13.17 12.44
N THR A 330 -19.35 14.41 12.50
CA THR A 330 -20.36 14.94 11.59
C THR A 330 -19.76 15.89 10.57
N VAL A 331 -20.32 15.88 9.35
CA VAL A 331 -19.92 16.81 8.28
C VAL A 331 -20.15 18.24 8.74
N PHE A 332 -19.10 19.06 8.67
CA PHE A 332 -19.15 20.48 9.02
C PHE A 332 -18.98 21.38 7.79
N ARG A 333 -17.93 21.14 6.98
CA ARG A 333 -17.69 21.82 5.70
C ARG A 333 -17.59 20.83 4.57
N GLY A 334 -17.93 21.24 3.35
CA GLY A 334 -17.78 20.48 2.14
C GLY A 334 -18.91 19.52 1.84
N ASN A 335 -18.69 18.63 0.91
CA ASN A 335 -19.65 17.66 0.43
C ASN A 335 -19.43 16.29 1.08
N GLY A 336 -20.22 15.96 2.09
CA GLY A 336 -20.12 14.70 2.83
C GLY A 336 -20.37 13.41 2.03
N SER A 337 -20.65 13.50 0.73
CA SER A 337 -20.70 12.34 -0.17
C SER A 337 -19.37 12.04 -0.86
N GLN A 338 -18.37 12.89 -0.70
CA GLN A 338 -17.05 12.69 -1.28
C GLN A 338 -16.20 11.73 -0.42
N PRO A 339 -15.34 10.92 -1.05
CA PRO A 339 -14.52 9.96 -0.31
C PRO A 339 -13.38 10.62 0.48
N VAL A 340 -12.85 11.74 0.01
CA VAL A 340 -11.76 12.45 0.70
C VAL A 340 -12.30 13.26 1.88
N TRP A 341 -11.72 13.09 3.07
CA TRP A 341 -12.16 13.89 4.19
C TRP A 341 -11.15 14.02 5.34
N HIS A 342 -11.33 15.11 6.13
CA HIS A 342 -10.53 15.44 7.29
C HIS A 342 -11.23 15.09 8.59
N LEU A 343 -10.57 14.31 9.41
CA LEU A 343 -10.86 14.18 10.84
C LEU A 343 -10.06 15.23 11.60
N ASN A 344 -10.69 16.34 11.93
CA ASN A 344 -10.07 17.37 12.77
C ASN A 344 -9.98 16.89 14.21
N ASN A 345 -8.77 16.84 14.78
CA ASN A 345 -8.51 16.32 16.11
C ASN A 345 -7.62 17.26 16.93
N TRP A 346 -8.17 18.40 17.29
CA TRP A 346 -7.54 19.33 18.21
C TRP A 346 -8.58 20.05 19.08
N LEU A 347 -8.13 20.59 20.21
CA LEU A 347 -8.94 21.38 21.11
C LEU A 347 -8.48 22.83 21.11
N SER A 348 -9.43 23.74 21.05
CA SER A 348 -9.19 25.17 21.20
C SER A 348 -9.28 25.57 22.66
N SER A 349 -8.36 26.46 23.09
CA SER A 349 -8.48 27.12 24.38
C SER A 349 -9.66 28.09 24.37
N ILE A 350 -10.00 28.62 25.55
CA ILE A 350 -11.04 29.65 25.69
C ILE A 350 -10.76 30.93 24.90
N TYR A 351 -9.56 31.09 24.38
CA TYR A 351 -9.14 32.20 23.53
C TYR A 351 -9.18 31.88 22.03
N GLY A 352 -9.65 30.66 21.66
CA GLY A 352 -9.72 30.22 20.27
C GLY A 352 -8.36 29.92 19.64
N VAL A 353 -7.34 29.64 20.45
CA VAL A 353 -6.02 29.18 19.96
C VAL A 353 -5.78 27.75 20.40
N ALA A 354 -4.91 27.05 19.69
CA ALA A 354 -4.50 25.68 20.02
C ALA A 354 -4.09 25.53 21.50
N ASP A 355 -4.47 24.43 22.13
CA ASP A 355 -4.17 24.15 23.54
C ASP A 355 -3.05 23.11 23.68
N PRO A 356 -1.79 23.53 23.96
CA PRO A 356 -0.66 22.61 24.02
C PRO A 356 -0.70 21.61 25.18
N ILE A 357 -1.50 21.92 26.24
CA ILE A 357 -1.61 21.02 27.39
C ILE A 357 -2.60 19.91 27.07
N ARG A 358 -3.72 20.27 26.47
CA ARG A 358 -4.79 19.31 26.16
C ARG A 358 -4.55 18.51 24.88
N SER A 359 -3.62 18.97 24.02
CA SER A 359 -3.19 18.16 22.87
C SER A 359 -2.61 16.80 23.30
N ASN A 360 -1.95 16.70 24.47
CA ASN A 360 -1.52 15.40 25.01
C ASN A 360 -2.68 14.43 25.29
N GLU A 361 -3.87 14.96 25.62
CA GLU A 361 -5.05 14.14 25.88
C GLU A 361 -5.64 13.57 24.60
N VAL A 362 -5.83 14.43 23.59
CA VAL A 362 -6.51 14.05 22.34
C VAL A 362 -5.59 13.45 21.29
N ASN A 363 -4.28 13.64 21.40
CA ASN A 363 -3.26 13.02 20.53
C ASN A 363 -2.70 11.73 21.13
N ASP A 364 -3.13 11.30 22.34
CA ASP A 364 -2.81 9.99 22.90
C ASP A 364 -3.20 8.89 21.91
N TYR A 365 -2.33 7.88 21.77
CA TYR A 365 -2.50 6.82 20.78
C TYR A 365 -3.89 6.17 20.84
N TYR A 366 -4.33 5.76 22.02
CA TYR A 366 -5.60 5.05 22.17
C TYR A 366 -6.81 5.96 21.99
N PHE A 367 -6.71 7.20 22.46
CA PHE A 367 -7.78 8.18 22.26
C PHE A 367 -7.97 8.45 20.77
N LEU A 368 -6.90 8.80 20.07
CA LEU A 368 -6.93 9.16 18.66
C LEU A 368 -7.30 7.96 17.78
N LEU A 369 -6.76 6.77 18.06
CA LEU A 369 -7.10 5.54 17.33
C LEU A 369 -8.59 5.21 17.47
N ASN A 370 -9.11 5.17 18.70
CA ASN A 370 -10.52 4.86 18.94
C ASN A 370 -11.45 5.87 18.26
N ARG A 371 -11.13 7.17 18.35
CA ARG A 371 -11.89 8.22 17.67
C ARG A 371 -11.84 8.08 16.15
N THR A 372 -10.68 7.74 15.59
CA THR A 372 -10.54 7.53 14.15
C THR A 372 -11.37 6.35 13.67
N ILE A 373 -11.36 5.23 14.41
CA ILE A 373 -12.17 4.04 14.10
C ILE A 373 -13.67 4.35 14.25
N GLU A 374 -14.08 5.03 15.33
CA GLU A 374 -15.48 5.43 15.55
C GLU A 374 -16.00 6.31 14.40
N CYS A 375 -15.21 7.28 13.98
CA CYS A 375 -15.60 8.16 12.87
C CYS A 375 -15.59 7.42 11.52
N TRP A 376 -14.67 6.49 11.31
CA TRP A 376 -14.67 5.61 10.14
C TRP A 376 -15.94 4.74 10.08
N GLU A 377 -16.30 4.08 11.21
CA GLU A 377 -17.54 3.31 11.33
C GLU A 377 -18.78 4.17 11.03
N MET A 378 -18.87 5.36 11.63
CA MET A 378 -20.03 6.24 11.46
C MET A 378 -20.22 6.73 10.04
N MET A 379 -19.12 6.94 9.30
CA MET A 379 -19.14 7.46 7.95
C MET A 379 -19.08 6.35 6.88
N ASP A 380 -18.82 5.11 7.29
CA ASP A 380 -18.56 3.97 6.41
C ASP A 380 -17.47 4.30 5.35
N ASN A 381 -16.56 5.18 5.72
CA ASN A 381 -15.50 5.71 4.88
C ASN A 381 -14.30 6.08 5.75
N ARG A 382 -13.11 5.61 5.35
CA ARG A 382 -11.85 5.87 6.06
C ARG A 382 -11.48 7.35 5.99
N PRO A 383 -11.04 7.99 7.10
CA PRO A 383 -10.53 9.36 7.00
C PRO A 383 -9.26 9.42 6.17
N THR A 384 -9.26 10.25 5.13
CA THR A 384 -8.07 10.50 4.32
C THR A 384 -7.03 11.27 5.12
N PHE A 385 -7.47 12.17 5.99
CA PHE A 385 -6.58 12.95 6.84
C PHE A 385 -7.02 12.89 8.30
N VAL A 386 -6.04 12.70 9.17
CA VAL A 386 -6.19 12.92 10.61
C VAL A 386 -5.34 14.12 10.96
N ALA A 387 -5.97 15.24 11.29
CA ALA A 387 -5.29 16.52 11.49
C ALA A 387 -5.19 16.85 12.99
N VAL A 388 -3.99 17.24 13.44
CA VAL A 388 -3.70 17.57 14.83
C VAL A 388 -2.95 18.89 14.98
N ASP A 389 -3.14 19.55 16.14
CA ASP A 389 -2.21 20.52 16.69
C ASP A 389 -1.18 19.79 17.58
N TYR A 390 0.02 20.35 17.72
CA TYR A 390 1.09 19.81 18.56
C TYR A 390 1.32 18.31 18.34
N TRP A 391 1.63 17.96 17.10
CA TRP A 391 1.87 16.57 16.67
C TRP A 391 2.91 15.86 17.56
N GLU A 392 3.86 16.60 18.13
CA GLU A 392 4.90 16.12 19.03
C GLU A 392 4.35 15.62 20.38
N ASN A 393 3.14 16.03 20.72
CA ASN A 393 2.48 15.70 21.98
C ASN A 393 1.69 14.37 21.91
N GLY A 394 1.90 13.56 20.86
CA GLY A 394 1.16 12.33 20.70
C GLY A 394 1.75 11.39 19.65
N GLU A 395 0.94 10.48 19.17
CA GLU A 395 1.39 9.37 18.33
C GLU A 395 0.60 9.27 17.02
N ILE A 396 0.29 10.41 16.40
CA ILE A 396 -0.52 10.47 15.18
C ILE A 396 0.02 9.55 14.07
N THR A 397 1.33 9.52 13.88
CA THR A 397 1.96 8.66 12.86
C THR A 397 1.74 7.18 13.15
N ASN A 398 1.89 6.76 14.42
CA ASN A 398 1.61 5.38 14.81
C ASN A 398 0.12 5.03 14.65
N VAL A 399 -0.78 5.97 14.94
CA VAL A 399 -2.22 5.79 14.71
C VAL A 399 -2.51 5.59 13.23
N THR A 400 -1.99 6.44 12.34
CA THR A 400 -2.23 6.31 10.90
C THR A 400 -1.59 5.06 10.30
N ILE A 401 -0.42 4.61 10.78
CA ILE A 401 0.17 3.32 10.44
C ILE A 401 -0.79 2.17 10.81
N THR A 402 -1.36 2.21 12.02
CA THR A 402 -2.32 1.20 12.48
C THR A 402 -3.56 1.19 11.60
N ILE A 403 -4.16 2.35 11.34
CA ILE A 403 -5.35 2.50 10.48
C ILE A 403 -5.09 1.99 9.06
N ASN A 404 -3.94 2.31 8.48
CA ASN A 404 -3.59 1.89 7.12
C ASN A 404 -3.29 0.38 7.00
N LYS A 405 -3.01 -0.31 8.10
CA LYS A 405 -2.89 -1.78 8.16
C LYS A 405 -4.24 -2.49 8.32
N MET A 406 -5.31 -1.77 8.63
CA MET A 406 -6.65 -2.33 8.77
C MET A 406 -7.38 -2.25 7.43
N GLU A 407 -8.02 -3.35 7.02
CA GLU A 407 -8.84 -3.36 5.80
C GLU A 407 -10.21 -2.71 6.00
N HIS A 408 -10.73 -2.80 7.23
CA HIS A 408 -12.05 -2.31 7.59
C HIS A 408 -12.06 -1.88 9.06
N TRP A 409 -12.92 -0.94 9.43
CA TRP A 409 -13.05 -0.45 10.82
C TRP A 409 -13.35 -1.57 11.84
N SER A 410 -13.95 -2.67 11.40
CA SER A 410 -14.25 -3.84 12.24
C SER A 410 -13.14 -4.91 12.24
N SER A 411 -12.03 -4.68 11.54
CA SER A 411 -10.87 -5.59 11.55
C SER A 411 -10.22 -5.65 12.93
N ASP A 412 -9.51 -6.73 13.22
CA ASP A 412 -8.67 -6.79 14.41
C ASP A 412 -7.63 -5.65 14.37
N ILE A 413 -7.49 -4.94 15.50
CA ILE A 413 -6.54 -3.84 15.59
C ILE A 413 -5.11 -4.42 15.61
N PRO A 414 -4.25 -4.06 14.65
CA PRO A 414 -2.85 -4.49 14.66
C PRO A 414 -2.13 -4.09 15.94
N PRO A 415 -1.04 -4.80 16.32
CA PRO A 415 -0.20 -4.38 17.42
C PRO A 415 0.28 -2.94 17.25
N HIS A 416 0.44 -2.23 18.37
CA HIS A 416 1.04 -0.89 18.38
C HIS A 416 2.40 -0.92 17.68
N PRO A 417 2.64 -0.06 16.67
CA PRO A 417 3.87 0.00 15.88
C PRO A 417 5.13 0.24 16.69
#